data_f245d98bb80ebdd6085595fda6e7babb
#
_entry.id   f245d98bb80ebdd6085595fda6e7babb
#
_cell.length_a   1.000
_cell.length_b   1.000
_cell.length_c   1.000
_cell.angle_alpha   90.00
_cell.angle_beta   90.00
_cell.angle_gamma   90.00
#
_symmetry.space_group_name_H-M   'P 1'
#
loop_
_entity.id
_entity.type
_entity.pdbx_description
1 polymer ?
#
loop_
_entity_poly.entity_id
_entity_poly.type
_entity_poly.pdbx_seq_one_letter_code
_entity_poly.pdbx_strand_id
1 'polypeptide(L)'
;VAPEIIEAAAAQAADLMYLYDTRYVLLYPPIPGRPPYTDTWEAAWDFVKRTLPLEAEPFWAQDGIEAYRVIQPSGGDQFHLNLGVAGTYPYRGEGWDNAEVDAPYNVDGVWATAPRSRLFAPLRQIDPNATYSVRLRVHPFVYPGAAPQRVRLTVNGVQEWGQAQPLRDGWQEIIWQIPGSALVDGLNRLDLQWEAAAIPREVMPGDRAIGATGVQLPIDADLKAFADGGFIALFDETGQQSDASAGRRGVNLTVLNPRTGAVLDKAGFDTTASAAESERLAAFVANVEAGSPVLVVSYGDATAHLSEEALTALNSLGAALTMEEVRGQFFAIAGVKDAAPGAAAQVLDANDAFLRISLNRDRRPLAAAVDWVQIGR
;
A
#
# COMPACT_ATOMS: atom_id res chain seq x y z
N VAL A 1 -23.84 -0.50 -20.64
CA VAL A 1 -22.98 -0.50 -19.43
C VAL A 1 -23.64 -1.43 -18.42
N ALA A 2 -22.85 -2.26 -17.73
CA ALA A 2 -23.35 -3.20 -16.73
C ALA A 2 -23.99 -2.45 -15.54
N PRO A 3 -25.10 -2.96 -14.96
CA PRO A 3 -25.83 -2.26 -13.89
C PRO A 3 -24.96 -1.91 -12.69
N GLU A 4 -24.06 -2.79 -12.26
CA GLU A 4 -23.15 -2.58 -11.15
C GLU A 4 -22.16 -1.42 -11.37
N ILE A 5 -21.77 -1.18 -12.63
CA ILE A 5 -20.92 -0.03 -12.99
C ILE A 5 -21.70 1.28 -12.86
N ILE A 6 -22.99 1.25 -13.26
CA ILE A 6 -23.88 2.42 -13.14
C ILE A 6 -24.11 2.75 -11.67
N GLU A 7 -24.40 1.75 -10.84
CA GLU A 7 -24.61 1.95 -9.40
C GLU A 7 -23.36 2.49 -8.73
N ALA A 8 -22.18 1.94 -9.02
CA ALA A 8 -20.90 2.42 -8.48
C ALA A 8 -20.59 3.85 -8.94
N ALA A 9 -20.85 4.18 -10.20
CA ALA A 9 -20.68 5.53 -10.72
C ALA A 9 -21.65 6.54 -10.08
N ALA A 10 -22.93 6.17 -9.93
CA ALA A 10 -23.95 7.03 -9.31
C ALA A 10 -23.64 7.29 -7.82
N ALA A 11 -23.13 6.30 -7.09
CA ALA A 11 -22.75 6.45 -5.69
C ALA A 11 -21.66 7.52 -5.47
N GLN A 12 -20.75 7.69 -6.44
CA GLN A 12 -19.64 8.64 -6.35
C GLN A 12 -19.95 9.99 -7.03
N ALA A 13 -20.90 10.01 -7.97
CA ALA A 13 -21.14 11.16 -8.82
C ALA A 13 -21.56 12.40 -8.04
N ALA A 14 -22.43 12.26 -7.04
CA ALA A 14 -22.90 13.37 -6.22
C ALA A 14 -21.74 14.06 -5.49
N ASP A 15 -20.84 13.28 -4.90
CA ASP A 15 -19.68 13.82 -4.18
C ASP A 15 -18.69 14.50 -5.13
N LEU A 16 -18.47 13.93 -6.32
CA LEU A 16 -17.60 14.54 -7.34
C LEU A 16 -18.19 15.85 -7.89
N MET A 17 -19.49 15.87 -8.19
CA MET A 17 -20.15 17.10 -8.61
C MET A 17 -20.09 18.18 -7.53
N TYR A 18 -20.21 17.79 -6.27
CA TYR A 18 -20.05 18.69 -5.14
C TYR A 18 -18.61 19.19 -4.99
N LEU A 19 -17.63 18.27 -5.05
CA LEU A 19 -16.21 18.60 -4.95
C LEU A 19 -15.77 19.63 -6.00
N TYR A 20 -16.21 19.44 -7.25
CA TYR A 20 -15.87 20.34 -8.36
C TYR A 20 -16.81 21.53 -8.53
N ASP A 21 -17.79 21.70 -7.63
CA ASP A 21 -18.83 22.74 -7.72
C ASP A 21 -19.55 22.76 -9.08
N THR A 22 -19.75 21.59 -9.67
CA THR A 22 -20.39 21.45 -10.96
C THR A 22 -21.87 21.77 -10.84
N ARG A 23 -22.31 22.81 -11.52
CA ARG A 23 -23.71 23.32 -11.43
C ARG A 23 -24.57 22.90 -12.62
N TYR A 24 -23.95 22.67 -13.75
CA TYR A 24 -24.65 22.39 -15.00
C TYR A 24 -23.94 21.28 -15.77
N VAL A 25 -24.75 20.48 -16.46
CA VAL A 25 -24.29 19.48 -17.44
C VAL A 25 -24.95 19.79 -18.78
N LEU A 26 -24.14 19.89 -19.82
CA LEU A 26 -24.62 20.07 -21.18
C LEU A 26 -24.40 18.79 -21.97
N LEU A 27 -25.49 18.26 -22.54
CA LEU A 27 -25.45 17.10 -23.42
C LEU A 27 -25.60 17.58 -24.86
N TYR A 28 -24.61 17.25 -25.69
CA TYR A 28 -24.56 17.64 -27.08
C TYR A 28 -25.05 16.52 -28.00
N PRO A 29 -25.74 16.83 -29.10
CA PRO A 29 -26.08 15.84 -30.10
C PRO A 29 -24.81 15.28 -30.76
N PRO A 30 -24.94 14.20 -31.58
CA PRO A 30 -23.78 13.64 -32.27
C PRO A 30 -23.11 14.68 -33.16
N ILE A 31 -21.80 14.82 -33.01
CA ILE A 31 -20.97 15.73 -33.82
C ILE A 31 -20.32 14.91 -34.92
N PRO A 32 -20.65 15.14 -36.21
CA PRO A 32 -20.04 14.41 -37.31
C PRO A 32 -18.51 14.45 -37.26
N GLY A 33 -17.86 13.31 -37.49
CA GLY A 33 -16.40 13.21 -37.55
C GLY A 33 -15.70 13.20 -36.18
N ARG A 34 -16.42 12.94 -35.07
CA ARG A 34 -15.84 12.79 -33.72
C ARG A 34 -16.07 11.38 -33.15
N PRO A 35 -15.48 10.31 -33.73
CA PRO A 35 -15.52 8.99 -33.10
C PRO A 35 -14.72 9.00 -31.79
N PRO A 36 -15.06 8.19 -30.77
CA PRO A 36 -16.19 7.26 -30.78
C PRO A 36 -17.55 7.90 -30.44
N TYR A 37 -17.58 9.18 -30.10
CA TYR A 37 -18.80 9.86 -29.62
C TYR A 37 -19.92 9.84 -30.65
N THR A 38 -19.63 10.03 -31.92
CA THR A 38 -20.62 9.98 -33.01
C THR A 38 -21.42 8.68 -33.04
N ASP A 39 -20.79 7.56 -32.66
CA ASP A 39 -21.38 6.24 -32.74
C ASP A 39 -21.99 5.78 -31.41
N THR A 40 -21.67 6.46 -30.29
CA THR A 40 -22.04 6.03 -28.92
C THR A 40 -22.75 7.10 -28.11
N TRP A 41 -23.14 8.22 -28.70
CA TRP A 41 -23.68 9.37 -28.01
C TRP A 41 -24.97 9.05 -27.20
N GLU A 42 -25.85 8.23 -27.73
CA GLU A 42 -27.07 7.81 -27.02
C GLU A 42 -26.74 7.04 -25.74
N ALA A 43 -25.80 6.11 -25.84
CA ALA A 43 -25.35 5.35 -24.68
C ALA A 43 -24.60 6.24 -23.67
N ALA A 44 -23.86 7.24 -24.14
CA ALA A 44 -23.20 8.24 -23.28
C ALA A 44 -24.23 9.12 -22.54
N TRP A 45 -25.27 9.56 -23.24
CA TRP A 45 -26.36 10.34 -22.66
C TRP A 45 -27.13 9.52 -21.61
N ASP A 46 -27.50 8.28 -21.95
CA ASP A 46 -28.16 7.36 -21.01
C ASP A 46 -27.30 7.16 -19.76
N PHE A 47 -26.01 6.91 -19.93
CA PHE A 47 -25.07 6.74 -18.81
C PHE A 47 -25.03 8.01 -17.94
N VAL A 48 -24.87 9.19 -18.52
CA VAL A 48 -24.82 10.47 -17.79
C VAL A 48 -26.11 10.73 -17.03
N LYS A 49 -27.27 10.55 -17.67
CA LYS A 49 -28.59 10.78 -17.05
C LYS A 49 -28.91 9.78 -15.93
N ARG A 50 -28.32 8.58 -15.97
CA ARG A 50 -28.49 7.53 -14.94
C ARG A 50 -27.50 7.62 -13.80
N THR A 51 -26.36 8.26 -14.01
CA THR A 51 -25.28 8.30 -13.01
C THR A 51 -25.14 9.65 -12.32
N LEU A 52 -25.34 10.78 -13.03
CA LEU A 52 -25.20 12.09 -12.43
C LEU A 52 -26.49 12.53 -11.71
N PRO A 53 -26.39 13.27 -10.60
CA PRO A 53 -27.53 13.80 -9.84
C PRO A 53 -28.13 15.01 -10.58
N LEU A 54 -28.84 14.76 -11.67
CA LEU A 54 -29.47 15.80 -12.51
C LEU A 54 -30.93 16.00 -12.13
N GLU A 55 -31.44 17.21 -12.35
CA GLU A 55 -32.89 17.44 -12.40
C GLU A 55 -33.52 16.53 -13.47
N ALA A 56 -34.78 16.11 -13.25
CA ALA A 56 -35.44 15.14 -14.13
C ALA A 56 -35.63 15.67 -15.56
N GLU A 57 -35.82 16.99 -15.72
CA GLU A 57 -36.03 17.63 -17.00
C GLU A 57 -34.93 18.67 -17.27
N PRO A 58 -34.49 18.85 -18.52
CA PRO A 58 -33.57 19.91 -18.87
C PRO A 58 -34.21 21.27 -18.63
N PHE A 59 -33.48 22.18 -17.99
CA PHE A 59 -33.95 23.57 -17.82
C PHE A 59 -33.87 24.40 -19.13
N TRP A 60 -33.10 23.88 -20.11
CA TRP A 60 -32.99 24.48 -21.44
C TRP A 60 -32.68 23.34 -22.47
N ALA A 61 -33.36 23.42 -23.62
CA ALA A 61 -33.12 22.52 -24.75
C ALA A 61 -33.31 23.28 -26.06
N GLN A 62 -32.31 23.27 -26.92
CA GLN A 62 -32.34 23.88 -28.24
C GLN A 62 -31.34 23.22 -29.17
N ASP A 63 -31.69 23.05 -30.45
CA ASP A 63 -30.82 22.50 -31.51
C ASP A 63 -30.23 21.12 -31.15
N GLY A 64 -30.98 20.31 -30.39
CA GLY A 64 -30.56 19.00 -29.91
C GLY A 64 -29.59 19.02 -28.74
N ILE A 65 -29.24 20.20 -28.20
CA ILE A 65 -28.48 20.34 -26.96
C ILE A 65 -29.45 20.39 -25.78
N GLU A 66 -29.16 19.64 -24.74
CA GLU A 66 -29.91 19.67 -23.47
C GLU A 66 -29.01 20.18 -22.35
N ALA A 67 -29.53 21.09 -21.52
CA ALA A 67 -28.82 21.59 -20.34
C ALA A 67 -29.58 21.21 -19.07
N TYR A 68 -28.89 20.54 -18.16
CA TYR A 68 -29.43 20.07 -16.88
C TYR A 68 -28.77 20.82 -15.71
N ARG A 69 -29.55 21.10 -14.68
CA ARG A 69 -28.99 21.50 -13.39
C ARG A 69 -28.54 20.25 -12.63
N VAL A 70 -27.41 20.37 -11.95
CA VAL A 70 -26.91 19.35 -11.03
C VAL A 70 -27.53 19.59 -9.66
N ILE A 71 -28.21 18.56 -9.14
CA ILE A 71 -28.73 18.56 -7.77
C ILE A 71 -27.54 18.44 -6.83
N GLN A 72 -27.22 19.54 -6.16
CA GLN A 72 -26.14 19.54 -5.17
C GLN A 72 -26.62 18.87 -3.88
N PRO A 73 -25.84 17.97 -3.28
CA PRO A 73 -26.15 17.48 -1.94
C PRO A 73 -26.20 18.67 -0.97
N SER A 74 -26.98 18.53 0.08
CA SER A 74 -26.97 19.48 1.18
C SER A 74 -25.61 19.37 1.88
N GLY A 75 -24.65 20.17 1.45
CA GLY A 75 -23.35 20.25 2.07
C GLY A 75 -23.44 20.87 3.47
N GLY A 76 -22.51 20.50 4.34
CA GLY A 76 -22.38 21.02 5.70
C GLY A 76 -21.04 21.69 5.93
N ASP A 77 -20.87 22.16 7.14
CA ASP A 77 -19.64 22.76 7.64
C ASP A 77 -18.67 21.70 8.23
N GLN A 78 -18.94 20.42 7.93
CA GLN A 78 -18.12 19.29 8.34
C GLN A 78 -17.60 18.52 7.11
N PHE A 79 -16.40 18.03 7.21
CA PHE A 79 -15.75 17.21 6.20
C PHE A 79 -14.94 16.11 6.86
N HIS A 80 -15.03 14.90 6.35
CA HIS A 80 -14.20 13.78 6.75
C HIS A 80 -13.75 13.02 5.51
N LEU A 81 -12.45 12.78 5.39
CA LEU A 81 -11.86 12.04 4.30
C LEU A 81 -10.91 10.98 4.86
N ASN A 82 -11.24 9.72 4.65
CA ASN A 82 -10.33 8.60 4.92
C ASN A 82 -9.47 8.37 3.67
N LEU A 83 -8.19 8.72 3.74
CA LEU A 83 -7.26 8.65 2.61
C LEU A 83 -6.85 7.21 2.25
N GLY A 84 -6.94 6.27 3.21
CA GLY A 84 -6.60 4.87 3.01
C GLY A 84 -7.59 4.07 2.17
N VAL A 85 -8.75 4.67 1.78
CA VAL A 85 -9.78 3.96 1.00
C VAL A 85 -9.82 4.40 -0.46
N ALA A 86 -10.32 3.51 -1.32
CA ALA A 86 -10.53 3.81 -2.73
C ALA A 86 -11.51 4.98 -2.92
N GLY A 87 -11.37 5.73 -4.02
CA GLY A 87 -12.26 6.86 -4.36
C GLY A 87 -11.83 8.21 -3.78
N THR A 88 -10.78 8.29 -2.98
CA THR A 88 -10.30 9.53 -2.37
C THR A 88 -9.36 10.35 -3.26
N TYR A 89 -8.93 9.78 -4.38
CA TYR A 89 -8.00 10.42 -5.30
C TYR A 89 -8.43 11.84 -5.74
N PRO A 90 -9.71 12.14 -6.03
CA PRO A 90 -10.13 13.49 -6.43
C PRO A 90 -9.91 14.57 -5.38
N TYR A 91 -9.84 14.19 -4.09
CA TYR A 91 -9.60 15.11 -2.98
C TYR A 91 -8.11 15.38 -2.74
N ARG A 92 -7.22 14.69 -3.45
CA ARG A 92 -5.77 14.84 -3.31
C ARG A 92 -5.22 15.69 -4.45
N GLY A 93 -4.50 16.73 -4.09
CA GLY A 93 -3.68 17.52 -5.03
C GLY A 93 -2.28 16.91 -5.16
N GLU A 94 -1.28 17.75 -5.32
CA GLU A 94 0.11 17.33 -5.41
C GLU A 94 0.67 16.81 -4.07
N GLY A 95 1.75 16.04 -4.16
CA GLY A 95 2.55 15.61 -3.03
C GLY A 95 2.06 14.34 -2.32
N TRP A 96 1.21 13.56 -2.94
CA TRP A 96 0.72 12.29 -2.44
C TRP A 96 1.11 11.13 -3.34
N ASP A 97 1.33 10.00 -2.74
CA ASP A 97 1.42 8.71 -3.43
C ASP A 97 0.04 8.11 -3.69
N ASN A 98 -0.01 6.97 -4.36
CA ASN A 98 -1.23 6.19 -4.46
C ASN A 98 -1.62 5.65 -3.07
N ALA A 99 -2.93 5.38 -2.87
CA ALA A 99 -3.37 4.66 -1.69
C ALA A 99 -2.82 3.23 -1.75
N GLU A 100 -2.09 2.84 -0.71
CA GLU A 100 -1.49 1.51 -0.61
C GLU A 100 -2.22 0.74 0.49
N VAL A 101 -2.68 -0.47 0.15
CA VAL A 101 -3.34 -1.38 1.08
C VAL A 101 -2.27 -2.13 1.90
N ASP A 102 -1.12 -2.42 1.28
CA ASP A 102 0.08 -2.97 1.93
C ASP A 102 1.16 -1.88 1.91
N ALA A 103 1.06 -0.94 2.83
CA ALA A 103 2.00 0.17 2.86
C ALA A 103 3.42 -0.32 3.14
N PRO A 104 4.42 0.21 2.43
CA PRO A 104 5.81 -0.04 2.78
C PRO A 104 6.03 0.40 4.23
N TYR A 105 6.89 -0.32 4.92
CA TYR A 105 7.25 0.00 6.30
C TYR A 105 6.14 -0.28 7.35
N ASN A 106 5.20 -1.18 7.05
CA ASN A 106 4.07 -1.57 7.93
C ASN A 106 3.19 -0.38 8.39
N VAL A 107 2.98 0.58 7.51
CA VAL A 107 2.17 1.77 7.79
C VAL A 107 1.07 1.89 6.75
N ASP A 108 -0.18 1.66 7.16
CA ASP A 108 -1.36 1.87 6.31
C ASP A 108 -1.65 3.36 6.15
N GLY A 109 -2.09 3.78 4.96
CA GLY A 109 -2.43 5.16 4.66
C GLY A 109 -1.91 5.62 3.31
N VAL A 110 -1.91 6.93 3.09
CA VAL A 110 -1.33 7.55 1.90
C VAL A 110 -0.08 8.32 2.27
N TRP A 111 1.03 8.00 1.64
CA TRP A 111 2.29 8.69 1.88
C TRP A 111 2.32 10.08 1.23
N ALA A 112 2.70 11.07 2.03
CA ALA A 112 3.16 12.35 1.53
C ALA A 112 4.56 12.18 0.93
N THR A 113 4.69 12.46 -0.37
CA THR A 113 5.90 12.20 -1.17
C THR A 113 6.64 13.48 -1.57
N ALA A 114 6.34 14.58 -0.90
CA ALA A 114 6.97 15.88 -1.14
C ALA A 114 7.00 16.69 0.17
N PRO A 115 7.82 17.74 0.25
CA PRO A 115 7.81 18.67 1.39
C PRO A 115 6.46 19.39 1.58
N ARG A 116 5.59 19.35 0.57
CA ARG A 116 4.21 19.87 0.65
C ARG A 116 3.25 18.90 0.01
N SER A 117 2.15 18.63 0.71
CA SER A 117 1.03 17.81 0.24
C SER A 117 -0.26 18.59 0.32
N ARG A 118 -1.11 18.47 -0.68
CA ARG A 118 -2.36 19.24 -0.79
C ARG A 118 -3.58 18.33 -0.71
N LEU A 119 -4.59 18.81 0.04
CA LEU A 119 -5.93 18.24 0.09
C LEU A 119 -6.97 19.30 -0.26
N PHE A 120 -8.11 18.83 -0.77
CA PHE A 120 -9.27 19.64 -1.07
C PHE A 120 -10.46 19.20 -0.23
N ALA A 121 -11.08 20.15 0.47
CA ALA A 121 -12.22 19.90 1.34
C ALA A 121 -13.42 20.78 0.88
N PRO A 122 -14.46 20.17 0.29
CA PRO A 122 -15.69 20.90 -0.02
C PRO A 122 -16.48 21.14 1.26
N LEU A 123 -16.74 22.41 1.59
CA LEU A 123 -17.52 22.83 2.75
C LEU A 123 -18.63 23.78 2.33
N ARG A 124 -19.71 23.80 3.08
CA ARG A 124 -20.85 24.71 2.89
C ARG A 124 -21.33 25.22 4.23
N GLN A 125 -22.07 26.34 4.21
CA GLN A 125 -22.67 26.92 5.40
C GLN A 125 -21.64 27.25 6.49
N ILE A 126 -20.49 27.75 6.08
CA ILE A 126 -19.43 28.17 6.98
C ILE A 126 -19.88 29.39 7.80
N ASP A 127 -19.79 29.26 9.12
CA ASP A 127 -19.95 30.39 10.02
C ASP A 127 -18.60 31.09 10.18
N PRO A 128 -18.42 32.31 9.63
CA PRO A 128 -17.14 33.00 9.69
C PRO A 128 -16.72 33.40 11.12
N ASN A 129 -17.66 33.42 12.07
CA ASN A 129 -17.42 33.78 13.47
C ASN A 129 -17.12 32.54 14.35
N ALA A 130 -17.33 31.36 13.83
CA ALA A 130 -17.02 30.11 14.58
C ALA A 130 -15.54 29.74 14.50
N THR A 131 -15.12 28.88 15.42
CA THR A 131 -13.83 28.20 15.37
C THR A 131 -14.04 26.78 14.87
N TYR A 132 -13.21 26.39 13.91
CA TYR A 132 -13.19 25.04 13.34
C TYR A 132 -11.92 24.31 13.75
N SER A 133 -12.02 23.02 13.95
CA SER A 133 -10.88 22.14 14.13
C SER A 133 -10.53 21.45 12.82
N VAL A 134 -9.26 21.48 12.42
CA VAL A 134 -8.70 20.60 11.40
C VAL A 134 -7.92 19.52 12.12
N ARG A 135 -8.36 18.27 11.99
CA ARG A 135 -7.75 17.09 12.60
C ARG A 135 -7.11 16.22 11.55
N LEU A 136 -5.97 15.68 11.87
CA LEU A 136 -5.20 14.80 10.99
C LEU A 136 -4.72 13.60 11.77
N ARG A 137 -4.95 12.37 11.26
CA ARG A 137 -4.29 11.17 11.77
C ARG A 137 -3.09 10.87 10.89
N VAL A 138 -1.90 10.86 11.50
CA VAL A 138 -0.63 10.88 10.79
C VAL A 138 0.40 9.99 11.47
N HIS A 139 1.26 9.37 10.65
CA HIS A 139 2.43 8.60 11.06
C HIS A 139 3.66 9.14 10.31
N PRO A 140 4.69 9.67 10.99
CA PRO A 140 5.89 10.17 10.33
C PRO A 140 6.69 9.03 9.70
N PHE A 141 7.43 9.34 8.64
CA PHE A 141 8.47 8.45 8.14
C PHE A 141 9.68 8.52 9.08
N VAL A 142 9.96 7.42 9.78
CA VAL A 142 11.03 7.33 10.76
C VAL A 142 12.12 6.39 10.27
N TYR A 143 13.37 6.77 10.46
CA TYR A 143 14.54 5.97 10.12
C TYR A 143 15.69 6.26 11.12
N PRO A 144 16.71 5.39 11.25
CA PRO A 144 17.82 5.61 12.16
C PRO A 144 18.55 6.95 11.92
N GLY A 145 18.60 7.80 12.93
CA GLY A 145 19.20 9.13 12.83
C GLY A 145 18.28 10.22 12.26
N ALA A 146 17.01 9.92 12.00
CA ALA A 146 16.04 10.91 11.54
C ALA A 146 15.86 12.03 12.59
N ALA A 147 15.81 13.28 12.12
CA ALA A 147 15.32 14.38 12.95
C ALA A 147 13.80 14.22 13.18
N PRO A 148 13.28 14.70 14.34
CA PRO A 148 11.84 14.67 14.58
C PRO A 148 11.08 15.41 13.48
N GLN A 149 10.12 14.73 12.85
CA GLN A 149 9.28 15.32 11.82
C GLN A 149 8.32 16.36 12.43
N ARG A 150 8.04 17.41 11.67
CA ARG A 150 7.05 18.42 12.01
C ARG A 150 6.19 18.74 10.80
N VAL A 151 4.95 19.17 11.05
CA VAL A 151 4.03 19.56 10.00
C VAL A 151 3.35 20.89 10.32
N ARG A 152 3.15 21.69 9.28
CA ARG A 152 2.40 22.96 9.34
C ARG A 152 1.19 22.86 8.42
N LEU A 153 0.12 23.55 8.80
CA LEU A 153 -1.10 23.68 8.00
C LEU A 153 -1.19 25.09 7.42
N THR A 154 -1.44 25.18 6.11
CA THR A 154 -1.87 26.41 5.45
C THR A 154 -3.25 26.16 4.85
N VAL A 155 -4.19 27.08 5.06
CA VAL A 155 -5.55 27.01 4.53
C VAL A 155 -5.75 28.10 3.47
N ASN A 156 -6.25 27.71 2.30
CA ASN A 156 -6.54 28.58 1.17
C ASN A 156 -5.35 29.46 0.71
N GLY A 157 -4.13 29.05 1.04
CA GLY A 157 -2.88 29.72 0.64
C GLY A 157 -2.60 31.05 1.32
N VAL A 158 -3.36 31.40 2.35
CA VAL A 158 -3.33 32.74 2.93
C VAL A 158 -2.46 32.83 4.17
N GLN A 159 -2.47 31.83 5.04
CA GLN A 159 -1.77 31.89 6.31
C GLN A 159 -1.44 30.50 6.87
N GLU A 160 -0.29 30.37 7.50
CA GLU A 160 0.05 29.22 8.35
C GLU A 160 -0.74 29.31 9.66
N TRP A 161 -1.38 28.20 10.04
CA TRP A 161 -2.18 28.13 11.27
C TRP A 161 -1.41 27.42 12.37
N GLY A 162 -1.10 28.18 13.40
CA GLY A 162 -0.37 27.69 14.57
C GLY A 162 1.11 27.43 14.31
N GLN A 163 1.77 26.87 15.32
CA GLN A 163 3.17 26.43 15.20
C GLN A 163 3.25 25.07 14.49
N ALA A 164 4.40 24.76 13.91
CA ALA A 164 4.68 23.44 13.38
C ALA A 164 4.47 22.37 14.46
N GLN A 165 3.55 21.44 14.21
CA GLN A 165 3.20 20.36 15.11
C GLN A 165 4.30 19.29 15.05
N PRO A 166 4.98 18.97 16.18
CA PRO A 166 5.96 17.90 16.22
C PRO A 166 5.24 16.55 16.17
N LEU A 167 5.79 15.61 15.39
CA LEU A 167 5.28 14.26 15.28
C LEU A 167 6.19 13.30 16.06
N ARG A 168 5.56 12.37 16.80
CA ARG A 168 6.23 11.26 17.47
C ARG A 168 6.21 10.05 16.55
N ASP A 169 7.04 9.08 16.79
CA ASP A 169 6.94 7.79 16.15
C ASP A 169 5.58 7.12 16.43
N GLY A 170 5.00 6.49 15.43
CA GLY A 170 3.69 5.86 15.47
C GLY A 170 2.52 6.77 15.06
N TRP A 171 1.34 6.15 14.95
CA TRP A 171 0.10 6.83 14.62
C TRP A 171 -0.33 7.78 15.73
N GLN A 172 -0.67 9.02 15.34
CA GLN A 172 -1.15 10.06 16.26
C GLN A 172 -2.12 10.98 15.59
N GLU A 173 -2.96 11.65 16.39
CA GLU A 173 -3.82 12.73 15.95
C GLU A 173 -3.21 14.08 16.30
N ILE A 174 -3.25 15.00 15.35
CA ILE A 174 -2.88 16.40 15.55
C ILE A 174 -4.06 17.28 15.17
N ILE A 175 -4.14 18.44 15.81
CA ILE A 175 -5.30 19.34 15.72
C ILE A 175 -4.82 20.77 15.56
N TRP A 176 -5.39 21.47 14.59
CA TRP A 176 -5.30 22.92 14.46
C TRP A 176 -6.66 23.54 14.71
N GLN A 177 -6.68 24.68 15.40
CA GLN A 177 -7.87 25.52 15.54
C GLN A 177 -7.75 26.66 14.56
N ILE A 178 -8.74 26.82 13.68
CA ILE A 178 -8.79 27.86 12.66
C ILE A 178 -10.09 28.65 12.75
N PRO A 179 -10.08 29.96 12.52
CA PRO A 179 -11.32 30.74 12.47
C PRO A 179 -12.10 30.39 11.19
N GLY A 180 -13.43 30.43 11.29
CA GLY A 180 -14.30 30.18 10.12
C GLY A 180 -14.06 31.17 8.98
N SER A 181 -13.55 32.38 9.27
CA SER A 181 -13.16 33.35 8.23
C SER A 181 -11.98 32.90 7.36
N ALA A 182 -11.24 31.86 7.75
CA ALA A 182 -10.20 31.25 6.90
C ALA A 182 -10.75 30.24 5.90
N LEU A 183 -11.99 29.78 6.11
CA LEU A 183 -12.70 28.85 5.25
C LEU A 183 -13.63 29.59 4.30
N VAL A 184 -13.98 28.93 3.21
CA VAL A 184 -14.94 29.47 2.22
C VAL A 184 -16.06 28.45 1.98
N ASP A 185 -17.25 28.96 1.64
CA ASP A 185 -18.30 28.13 1.07
C ASP A 185 -17.84 27.63 -0.31
N GLY A 186 -17.58 26.35 -0.43
CA GLY A 186 -17.02 25.73 -1.62
C GLY A 186 -15.78 24.91 -1.33
N LEU A 187 -14.86 24.90 -2.27
CA LEU A 187 -13.66 24.07 -2.20
C LEU A 187 -12.56 24.78 -1.40
N ASN A 188 -12.24 24.21 -0.24
CA ASN A 188 -11.13 24.67 0.59
C ASN A 188 -9.88 23.88 0.29
N ARG A 189 -8.74 24.55 0.22
CA ARG A 189 -7.43 24.00 0.02
C ARG A 189 -6.66 23.90 1.33
N LEU A 190 -6.22 22.70 1.67
CA LEU A 190 -5.36 22.43 2.81
C LEU A 190 -3.97 22.06 2.28
N ASP A 191 -2.96 22.86 2.57
CA ASP A 191 -1.56 22.55 2.28
C ASP A 191 -0.89 22.11 3.58
N LEU A 192 -0.42 20.85 3.62
CA LEU A 192 0.41 20.31 4.70
C LEU A 192 1.88 20.47 4.30
N GLN A 193 2.64 21.21 5.09
CA GLN A 193 4.06 21.45 4.88
C GLN A 193 4.85 20.60 5.85
N TRP A 194 5.61 19.65 5.34
CA TRP A 194 6.47 18.74 6.09
C TRP A 194 7.86 19.34 6.21
N GLU A 195 8.47 19.24 7.38
CA GLU A 195 9.79 19.81 7.61
C GLU A 195 10.90 19.02 6.90
N ALA A 196 10.68 17.70 6.75
CA ALA A 196 11.58 16.81 6.05
C ALA A 196 10.84 15.79 5.19
N ALA A 197 11.48 15.37 4.11
CA ALA A 197 11.14 14.17 3.35
C ALA A 197 12.45 13.48 2.99
N ALA A 198 12.53 12.17 3.19
CA ALA A 198 13.74 11.41 2.95
C ALA A 198 13.48 10.26 1.97
N ILE A 199 14.47 9.94 1.16
CA ILE A 199 14.39 8.83 0.19
C ILE A 199 14.82 7.55 0.91
N PRO A 200 13.92 6.55 1.06
CA PRO A 200 14.20 5.34 1.83
C PRO A 200 15.49 4.62 1.42
N ARG A 201 15.78 4.52 0.11
CA ARG A 201 17.01 3.88 -0.34
C ARG A 201 18.31 4.58 0.13
N GLU A 202 18.23 5.86 0.47
CA GLU A 202 19.39 6.64 0.90
C GLU A 202 19.60 6.56 2.42
N VAL A 203 18.48 6.53 3.17
CA VAL A 203 18.50 6.56 4.65
C VAL A 203 18.36 5.16 5.27
N MET A 204 17.78 4.21 4.55
CA MET A 204 17.65 2.80 4.91
C MET A 204 18.00 1.94 3.70
N PRO A 205 19.27 1.86 3.29
CA PRO A 205 19.66 1.23 2.04
C PRO A 205 19.32 -0.26 1.97
N GLY A 206 19.03 -0.91 3.11
CA GLY A 206 18.89 -2.35 3.19
C GLY A 206 20.20 -3.07 2.89
N ASP A 207 20.19 -4.37 2.94
CA ASP A 207 21.30 -5.18 2.49
C ASP A 207 20.80 -6.53 1.94
N ARG A 208 21.70 -7.30 1.38
CA ARG A 208 21.46 -8.65 0.88
C ARG A 208 22.09 -9.72 1.76
N ALA A 209 22.48 -9.37 2.97
CA ALA A 209 23.10 -10.30 3.90
C ALA A 209 22.08 -11.35 4.36
N ILE A 210 22.51 -12.60 4.30
CA ILE A 210 21.76 -13.73 4.85
C ILE A 210 22.08 -13.80 6.35
N GLY A 211 21.37 -13.01 7.15
CA GLY A 211 21.60 -12.95 8.58
C GLY A 211 23.08 -12.71 8.94
N ALA A 212 23.62 -13.51 9.85
CA ALA A 212 25.03 -13.46 10.29
C ALA A 212 25.93 -14.50 9.60
N THR A 213 25.49 -15.09 8.47
CA THR A 213 26.27 -16.15 7.77
C THR A 213 27.51 -15.63 7.06
N GLY A 214 27.67 -14.31 6.92
CA GLY A 214 28.73 -13.69 6.13
C GLY A 214 28.53 -13.76 4.61
N VAL A 215 27.43 -14.36 4.15
CA VAL A 215 27.07 -14.47 2.72
C VAL A 215 26.04 -13.41 2.36
N GLN A 216 26.21 -12.78 1.22
CA GLN A 216 25.21 -11.88 0.61
C GLN A 216 24.60 -12.52 -0.63
N LEU A 217 23.28 -12.36 -0.81
CA LEU A 217 22.65 -12.75 -2.06
C LEU A 217 23.09 -11.81 -3.18
N PRO A 218 23.39 -12.33 -4.38
CA PRO A 218 23.68 -11.50 -5.54
C PRO A 218 22.44 -10.74 -6.07
N ILE A 219 21.25 -11.21 -5.72
CA ILE A 219 19.95 -10.72 -6.17
C ILE A 219 19.06 -10.41 -4.96
N ASP A 220 18.00 -9.66 -5.17
CA ASP A 220 16.99 -9.40 -4.14
C ASP A 220 16.02 -10.58 -4.06
N ALA A 221 15.60 -10.91 -2.83
CA ALA A 221 14.62 -11.95 -2.56
C ALA A 221 13.62 -11.54 -1.49
N ASP A 222 12.33 -11.84 -1.74
CA ASP A 222 11.25 -11.77 -0.77
C ASP A 222 10.69 -13.18 -0.54
N LEU A 223 10.59 -13.58 0.71
CA LEU A 223 10.03 -14.86 1.13
C LEU A 223 8.74 -14.60 1.88
N LYS A 224 7.65 -15.24 1.46
CA LYS A 224 6.36 -15.12 2.16
C LYS A 224 5.73 -16.49 2.36
N ALA A 225 5.30 -16.79 3.58
CA ALA A 225 4.66 -18.02 3.99
C ALA A 225 3.35 -17.73 4.71
N PHE A 226 2.24 -18.37 4.29
CA PHE A 226 0.91 -18.17 4.86
C PHE A 226 0.00 -19.38 4.59
N ALA A 227 -1.25 -19.33 5.07
CA ALA A 227 -2.18 -20.46 5.01
C ALA A 227 -2.44 -20.98 3.59
N ASP A 228 -2.62 -20.07 2.64
CA ASP A 228 -3.04 -20.39 1.27
C ASP A 228 -1.91 -20.26 0.24
N GLY A 229 -0.65 -20.10 0.70
CA GLY A 229 0.48 -19.97 -0.21
C GLY A 229 1.84 -19.93 0.47
N GLY A 230 2.89 -20.07 -0.37
CA GLY A 230 4.27 -19.86 0.01
C GLY A 230 5.06 -19.45 -1.22
N PHE A 231 5.68 -18.25 -1.20
CA PHE A 231 6.37 -17.67 -2.34
C PHE A 231 7.84 -17.39 -2.01
N ILE A 232 8.70 -17.67 -2.98
CA ILE A 232 10.10 -17.23 -3.01
C ILE A 232 10.25 -16.35 -4.22
N ALA A 233 10.01 -15.04 -4.04
CA ALA A 233 10.13 -14.07 -5.11
C ALA A 233 11.58 -13.64 -5.27
N LEU A 234 12.15 -13.86 -6.45
CA LEU A 234 13.46 -13.36 -6.83
C LEU A 234 13.29 -12.17 -7.80
N PHE A 235 14.13 -11.15 -7.63
CA PHE A 235 14.09 -9.97 -8.46
C PHE A 235 15.41 -9.82 -9.24
N ASP A 236 15.31 -9.68 -10.54
CA ASP A 236 16.47 -9.42 -11.38
C ASP A 236 16.95 -7.94 -11.27
N GLU A 237 18.01 -7.60 -11.98
CA GLU A 237 18.59 -6.25 -11.98
C GLU A 237 17.61 -5.17 -12.49
N THR A 238 16.61 -5.57 -13.28
CA THR A 238 15.56 -4.67 -13.78
C THR A 238 14.41 -4.49 -12.79
N GLY A 239 14.36 -5.34 -11.74
CA GLY A 239 13.29 -5.40 -10.77
C GLY A 239 12.13 -6.31 -11.21
N GLN A 240 12.30 -7.09 -12.28
CA GLN A 240 11.30 -8.07 -12.68
C GLN A 240 11.28 -9.23 -11.69
N GLN A 241 10.09 -9.53 -11.17
CA GLN A 241 9.85 -10.60 -10.22
C GLN A 241 9.65 -11.94 -10.93
N SER A 242 10.23 -12.99 -10.35
CA SER A 242 9.94 -14.38 -10.68
C SER A 242 9.69 -15.21 -9.41
N ASP A 243 8.72 -16.12 -9.43
CA ASP A 243 8.51 -17.06 -8.33
C ASP A 243 9.43 -18.27 -8.49
N ALA A 244 10.34 -18.42 -7.55
CA ALA A 244 11.27 -19.54 -7.48
C ALA A 244 10.78 -20.67 -6.55
N SER A 245 9.63 -20.52 -5.87
CA SER A 245 9.07 -21.59 -5.06
C SER A 245 8.67 -22.79 -5.92
N ALA A 246 8.56 -23.98 -5.32
CA ALA A 246 8.00 -25.14 -6.02
C ALA A 246 6.47 -25.13 -6.05
N GLY A 247 5.83 -24.19 -5.33
CA GLY A 247 4.37 -24.00 -5.28
C GLY A 247 3.62 -25.16 -4.65
N ARG A 248 4.27 -25.96 -3.79
CA ARG A 248 3.70 -27.16 -3.18
C ARG A 248 3.34 -26.90 -1.71
N ARG A 249 2.25 -27.48 -1.23
CA ARG A 249 1.91 -27.47 0.21
C ARG A 249 3.06 -28.06 1.02
N GLY A 250 3.22 -27.63 2.28
CA GLY A 250 4.30 -28.05 3.14
C GLY A 250 5.53 -27.15 3.03
N VAL A 251 6.72 -27.69 2.83
CA VAL A 251 7.97 -26.93 2.80
C VAL A 251 8.50 -26.80 1.38
N ASN A 252 8.77 -25.57 0.94
CA ASN A 252 9.35 -25.26 -0.36
C ASN A 252 10.75 -24.68 -0.18
N LEU A 253 11.71 -25.17 -0.97
CA LEU A 253 13.10 -24.72 -0.94
C LEU A 253 13.61 -24.35 -2.33
N THR A 254 14.52 -23.39 -2.34
CA THR A 254 15.25 -22.97 -3.54
C THR A 254 16.72 -22.82 -3.21
N VAL A 255 17.56 -23.51 -3.93
CA VAL A 255 19.03 -23.45 -3.82
C VAL A 255 19.54 -22.46 -4.86
N LEU A 256 20.36 -21.51 -4.44
CA LEU A 256 20.88 -20.46 -5.31
C LEU A 256 22.40 -20.61 -5.52
N ASN A 257 22.84 -20.18 -6.70
CA ASN A 257 24.26 -19.99 -6.96
C ASN A 257 24.77 -18.79 -6.13
N PRO A 258 25.77 -18.96 -5.26
CA PRO A 258 26.24 -17.90 -4.37
C PRO A 258 26.88 -16.71 -5.09
N ARG A 259 27.25 -16.85 -6.36
CA ARG A 259 27.89 -15.77 -7.16
C ARG A 259 26.92 -15.05 -8.08
N THR A 260 25.94 -15.75 -8.62
CA THR A 260 25.06 -15.20 -9.66
C THR A 260 23.62 -15.05 -9.19
N GLY A 261 23.20 -15.72 -8.11
CA GLY A 261 21.81 -15.77 -7.67
C GLY A 261 20.90 -16.64 -8.55
N ALA A 262 21.47 -17.32 -9.56
CA ALA A 262 20.70 -18.23 -10.39
C ALA A 262 20.19 -19.43 -9.58
N VAL A 263 18.95 -19.85 -9.84
CA VAL A 263 18.38 -21.06 -9.23
C VAL A 263 19.14 -22.29 -9.73
N LEU A 264 19.77 -22.99 -8.82
CA LEU A 264 20.46 -24.26 -9.10
C LEU A 264 19.53 -25.46 -8.99
N ASP A 265 18.66 -25.43 -7.96
CA ASP A 265 17.67 -26.47 -7.72
C ASP A 265 16.51 -25.91 -6.92
N LYS A 266 15.33 -26.55 -7.03
CA LYS A 266 14.16 -26.24 -6.21
C LYS A 266 13.30 -27.47 -5.98
N ALA A 267 12.75 -27.59 -4.78
CA ALA A 267 11.88 -28.70 -4.42
C ALA A 267 10.78 -28.25 -3.44
N GLY A 268 9.65 -28.96 -3.51
CA GLY A 268 8.55 -28.81 -2.56
C GLY A 268 8.20 -30.17 -1.94
N PHE A 269 8.00 -30.19 -0.64
CA PHE A 269 7.72 -31.38 0.15
C PHE A 269 6.41 -31.21 0.90
N ASP A 270 5.42 -32.05 0.59
CA ASP A 270 4.10 -31.97 1.22
C ASP A 270 4.11 -32.58 2.63
N THR A 271 4.80 -31.90 3.52
CA THR A 271 4.85 -32.26 4.96
C THR A 271 3.52 -32.02 5.67
N THR A 272 2.51 -31.46 4.99
CA THR A 272 1.13 -31.42 5.51
C THR A 272 0.45 -32.80 5.39
N ALA A 273 0.84 -33.59 4.40
CA ALA A 273 0.17 -34.84 4.05
C ALA A 273 0.91 -36.10 4.52
N SER A 274 2.27 -36.07 4.65
CA SER A 274 3.02 -37.29 4.87
C SER A 274 4.37 -37.08 5.54
N ALA A 275 4.71 -37.99 6.50
CA ALA A 275 6.03 -38.04 7.12
C ALA A 275 7.13 -38.46 6.11
N ALA A 276 6.80 -39.26 5.07
CA ALA A 276 7.76 -39.61 4.03
C ALA A 276 8.27 -38.40 3.24
N GLU A 277 7.48 -37.34 3.16
CA GLU A 277 7.90 -36.06 2.56
C GLU A 277 8.93 -35.34 3.45
N SER A 278 8.85 -35.50 4.77
CA SER A 278 9.88 -34.99 5.70
C SER A 278 11.23 -35.72 5.52
N GLU A 279 11.21 -37.02 5.32
CA GLU A 279 12.45 -37.82 5.02
C GLU A 279 13.06 -37.33 3.70
N ARG A 280 12.23 -37.09 2.68
CA ARG A 280 12.69 -36.55 1.38
C ARG A 280 13.25 -35.14 1.51
N LEU A 281 12.63 -34.29 2.33
CA LEU A 281 13.13 -32.95 2.66
C LEU A 281 14.52 -33.03 3.29
N ALA A 282 14.69 -33.88 4.31
CA ALA A 282 15.98 -34.06 4.96
C ALA A 282 17.06 -34.56 3.97
N ALA A 283 16.72 -35.54 3.14
CA ALA A 283 17.61 -36.04 2.10
C ALA A 283 17.99 -35.00 1.05
N PHE A 284 17.03 -34.14 0.65
CA PHE A 284 17.30 -33.06 -0.28
C PHE A 284 18.29 -32.05 0.30
N VAL A 285 18.07 -31.58 1.53
CA VAL A 285 18.95 -30.60 2.19
C VAL A 285 20.35 -31.22 2.45
N ALA A 286 20.42 -32.49 2.77
CA ALA A 286 21.70 -33.18 2.96
C ALA A 286 22.58 -33.19 1.68
N ASN A 287 21.98 -33.18 0.49
CA ASN A 287 22.65 -33.16 -0.79
C ASN A 287 22.99 -31.74 -1.30
N VAL A 288 22.59 -30.71 -0.61
CA VAL A 288 22.95 -29.32 -0.98
C VAL A 288 24.45 -29.11 -0.71
N GLU A 289 25.14 -28.50 -1.66
CA GLU A 289 26.55 -28.16 -1.52
C GLU A 289 26.79 -27.15 -0.40
N ALA A 290 27.81 -27.41 0.44
CA ALA A 290 28.19 -26.51 1.53
C ALA A 290 28.47 -25.08 1.04
N GLY A 291 28.01 -24.08 1.76
CA GLY A 291 28.13 -22.67 1.40
C GLY A 291 27.11 -22.17 0.38
N SER A 292 26.21 -23.03 -0.12
CA SER A 292 25.13 -22.59 -1.01
C SER A 292 24.03 -21.84 -0.24
N PRO A 293 23.56 -20.68 -0.73
CA PRO A 293 22.36 -20.03 -0.22
C PRO A 293 21.11 -20.87 -0.50
N VAL A 294 20.27 -21.02 0.53
CA VAL A 294 18.99 -21.74 0.43
C VAL A 294 17.89 -20.88 1.01
N LEU A 295 16.85 -20.67 0.21
CA LEU A 295 15.64 -19.96 0.61
C LEU A 295 14.53 -20.96 0.88
N VAL A 296 13.83 -20.82 2.00
CA VAL A 296 12.81 -21.77 2.46
C VAL A 296 11.55 -21.01 2.85
N VAL A 297 10.39 -21.52 2.44
CA VAL A 297 9.08 -21.04 2.90
C VAL A 297 8.16 -22.20 3.22
N SER A 298 7.36 -22.05 4.27
CA SER A 298 6.25 -22.95 4.53
C SER A 298 5.02 -22.54 3.70
N TYR A 299 4.12 -23.50 3.45
CA TYR A 299 2.83 -23.30 2.82
C TYR A 299 1.79 -24.17 3.53
N GLY A 300 0.76 -23.54 4.11
CA GLY A 300 -0.22 -24.23 4.94
C GLY A 300 0.40 -24.78 6.23
N ASP A 301 -0.23 -25.78 6.84
CA ASP A 301 0.32 -26.44 8.05
C ASP A 301 1.50 -27.35 7.71
N ALA A 302 2.63 -26.76 7.38
CA ALA A 302 3.85 -27.48 7.02
C ALA A 302 4.44 -28.31 8.18
N THR A 303 3.96 -28.12 9.40
CA THR A 303 4.46 -28.79 10.60
C THR A 303 3.72 -30.07 10.96
N ALA A 304 2.58 -30.35 10.30
CA ALA A 304 1.73 -31.50 10.61
C ALA A 304 2.47 -32.86 10.62
N HIS A 305 3.39 -33.06 9.68
CA HIS A 305 4.22 -34.25 9.58
C HIS A 305 5.72 -33.93 9.46
N LEU A 306 6.13 -32.74 9.94
CA LEU A 306 7.56 -32.40 9.96
C LEU A 306 8.26 -33.20 11.04
N SER A 307 9.34 -33.95 10.65
CA SER A 307 10.12 -34.75 11.56
C SER A 307 11.28 -33.97 12.18
N GLU A 308 11.84 -34.50 13.30
CA GLU A 308 13.04 -33.91 13.93
C GLU A 308 14.26 -33.97 13.00
N GLU A 309 14.37 -35.00 12.13
CA GLU A 309 15.41 -35.09 11.13
C GLU A 309 15.30 -34.00 10.07
N ALA A 310 14.08 -33.75 9.61
CA ALA A 310 13.82 -32.67 8.65
C ALA A 310 14.10 -31.29 9.27
N LEU A 311 13.71 -31.09 10.53
CA LEU A 311 14.01 -29.85 11.25
C LEU A 311 15.53 -29.67 11.45
N THR A 312 16.24 -30.77 11.80
CA THR A 312 17.72 -30.79 11.90
C THR A 312 18.36 -30.43 10.56
N ALA A 313 17.80 -30.93 9.46
CA ALA A 313 18.27 -30.60 8.12
C ALA A 313 18.06 -29.11 7.81
N LEU A 314 16.89 -28.54 8.13
CA LEU A 314 16.65 -27.10 8.01
C LEU A 314 17.59 -26.25 8.89
N ASN A 315 17.88 -26.72 10.11
CA ASN A 315 18.85 -26.06 10.99
C ASN A 315 20.29 -26.12 10.45
N SER A 316 20.64 -27.12 9.61
CA SER A 316 21.92 -27.11 8.91
C SER A 316 22.10 -25.98 7.89
N LEU A 317 21.06 -25.23 7.61
CA LEU A 317 21.11 -24.01 6.81
C LEU A 317 21.50 -22.77 7.65
N GLY A 318 21.85 -22.97 8.93
CA GLY A 318 22.15 -21.91 9.88
C GLY A 318 20.92 -21.41 10.64
N ALA A 319 19.77 -22.04 10.49
CA ALA A 319 18.59 -21.72 11.32
C ALA A 319 18.79 -22.25 12.76
N ALA A 320 17.95 -21.80 13.70
CA ALA A 320 17.90 -22.27 15.08
C ALA A 320 16.45 -22.47 15.47
N LEU A 321 15.82 -23.49 14.93
CA LEU A 321 14.40 -23.77 15.11
C LEU A 321 14.22 -25.00 16.00
N THR A 322 13.20 -24.97 16.84
CA THR A 322 12.72 -26.12 17.62
C THR A 322 11.32 -26.55 17.16
N MET A 323 10.95 -27.81 17.38
CA MET A 323 9.59 -28.29 17.05
C MET A 323 8.50 -27.54 17.82
N GLU A 324 8.80 -27.06 19.01
CA GLU A 324 7.87 -26.27 19.82
C GLU A 324 7.60 -24.90 19.16
N GLU A 325 8.64 -24.22 18.72
CA GLU A 325 8.55 -22.89 18.09
C GLU A 325 7.87 -22.92 16.72
N VAL A 326 8.15 -23.92 15.89
CA VAL A 326 7.58 -23.99 14.52
C VAL A 326 6.15 -24.49 14.49
N ARG A 327 5.68 -25.17 15.53
CA ARG A 327 4.35 -25.79 15.55
C ARG A 327 3.23 -24.75 15.42
N GLY A 328 2.42 -24.87 14.36
CA GLY A 328 1.34 -23.96 14.07
C GLY A 328 1.79 -22.56 13.62
N GLN A 329 3.09 -22.41 13.28
CA GLN A 329 3.63 -21.18 12.74
C GLN A 329 3.93 -21.35 11.25
N PHE A 330 3.79 -20.25 10.51
CA PHE A 330 4.40 -20.11 9.20
C PHE A 330 5.86 -19.67 9.37
N PHE A 331 6.74 -20.12 8.49
CA PHE A 331 8.15 -19.76 8.57
C PHE A 331 8.75 -19.45 7.20
N ALA A 332 9.65 -18.47 7.21
CA ALA A 332 10.49 -18.08 6.11
C ALA A 332 11.95 -18.07 6.58
N ILE A 333 12.85 -18.73 5.85
CA ILE A 333 14.27 -18.85 6.20
C ILE A 333 15.11 -18.51 4.98
N ALA A 334 16.06 -17.61 5.14
CA ALA A 334 17.18 -17.46 4.21
C ALA A 334 18.44 -17.94 4.94
N GLY A 335 18.99 -19.05 4.50
CA GLY A 335 20.11 -19.71 5.14
C GLY A 335 21.25 -20.02 4.16
N VAL A 336 22.34 -20.52 4.72
CA VAL A 336 23.50 -21.00 3.96
C VAL A 336 23.84 -22.40 4.46
N LYS A 337 23.99 -23.34 3.54
CA LYS A 337 24.29 -24.72 3.92
C LYS A 337 25.57 -24.80 4.74
N ASP A 338 25.47 -25.47 5.90
CA ASP A 338 26.51 -25.67 6.92
C ASP A 338 26.98 -24.37 7.61
N ALA A 339 26.14 -23.30 7.60
CA ALA A 339 26.37 -22.13 8.43
C ALA A 339 26.17 -22.45 9.92
N ALA A 340 26.76 -21.62 10.78
CA ALA A 340 26.60 -21.76 12.22
C ALA A 340 25.14 -21.65 12.64
N PRO A 341 24.68 -22.45 13.63
CA PRO A 341 23.31 -22.32 14.15
C PRO A 341 22.96 -20.90 14.59
N GLY A 342 21.80 -20.40 14.22
CA GLY A 342 21.32 -19.04 14.49
C GLY A 342 21.92 -17.97 13.57
N ALA A 343 22.75 -18.34 12.59
CA ALA A 343 23.31 -17.38 11.64
C ALA A 343 22.35 -17.05 10.48
N ALA A 344 21.39 -17.92 10.15
CA ALA A 344 20.41 -17.65 9.10
C ALA A 344 19.48 -16.47 9.46
N ALA A 345 18.97 -15.76 8.45
CA ALA A 345 17.83 -14.91 8.63
C ALA A 345 16.56 -15.76 8.65
N GLN A 346 15.72 -15.60 9.67
CA GLN A 346 14.49 -16.38 9.81
C GLN A 346 13.37 -15.56 10.44
N VAL A 347 12.14 -15.85 10.04
CA VAL A 347 10.91 -15.29 10.60
C VAL A 347 9.93 -16.42 10.82
N LEU A 348 9.28 -16.40 11.99
CA LEU A 348 8.14 -17.24 12.34
C LEU A 348 6.97 -16.34 12.70
N ASP A 349 5.77 -16.65 12.22
CA ASP A 349 4.57 -15.90 12.53
C ASP A 349 3.32 -16.79 12.43
N ALA A 350 2.32 -16.51 13.26
CA ALA A 350 1.09 -17.32 13.31
C ALA A 350 0.12 -17.05 12.13
N ASN A 351 0.26 -15.91 11.47
CA ASN A 351 -0.63 -15.48 10.38
C ASN A 351 0.09 -15.49 9.03
N ASP A 352 1.22 -14.75 8.94
CA ASP A 352 2.08 -14.75 7.77
C ASP A 352 3.53 -14.45 8.17
N ALA A 353 4.47 -15.24 7.68
CA ALA A 353 5.89 -14.97 7.85
C ALA A 353 6.44 -14.32 6.58
N PHE A 354 6.97 -13.10 6.74
CA PHE A 354 7.60 -12.35 5.66
C PHE A 354 9.04 -12.01 5.98
N LEU A 355 9.95 -12.42 5.10
CA LEU A 355 11.38 -12.16 5.20
C LEU A 355 11.88 -11.54 3.90
N ARG A 356 12.51 -10.38 4.01
CA ARG A 356 13.09 -9.65 2.88
C ARG A 356 14.61 -9.62 2.98
N ILE A 357 15.29 -10.05 1.92
CA ILE A 357 16.74 -9.97 1.72
C ILE A 357 16.96 -9.13 0.46
N SER A 358 16.99 -7.82 0.59
CA SER A 358 17.04 -6.93 -0.56
C SER A 358 17.62 -5.56 -0.24
N LEU A 359 18.16 -4.92 -1.28
CA LEU A 359 18.42 -3.49 -1.21
C LEU A 359 17.10 -2.73 -1.22
N ASN A 360 17.04 -1.62 -0.49
CA ASN A 360 15.90 -0.72 -0.57
C ASN A 360 15.92 0.00 -1.92
N ARG A 361 14.88 -0.21 -2.73
CA ARG A 361 14.74 0.37 -4.07
C ARG A 361 13.81 1.57 -4.12
N ASP A 362 13.15 1.89 -3.01
CA ASP A 362 12.23 3.02 -2.95
C ASP A 362 12.98 4.34 -3.10
N ARG A 363 12.71 5.02 -4.22
CA ARG A 363 13.29 6.31 -4.59
C ARG A 363 12.35 7.48 -4.32
N ARG A 364 11.14 7.20 -3.83
CA ARG A 364 10.17 8.24 -3.51
C ARG A 364 10.59 8.93 -2.22
N PRO A 365 10.63 10.26 -2.16
CA PRO A 365 10.80 10.92 -0.87
C PRO A 365 9.55 10.67 -0.02
N LEU A 366 9.71 10.23 1.21
CA LEU A 366 8.62 10.02 2.17
C LEU A 366 8.73 11.00 3.32
N ALA A 367 7.61 11.66 3.65
CA ALA A 367 7.54 12.59 4.79
C ALA A 367 6.72 12.01 5.94
N ALA A 368 5.48 11.62 5.67
CA ALA A 368 4.57 11.00 6.62
C ALA A 368 3.45 10.27 5.88
N ALA A 369 2.89 9.23 6.48
CA ALA A 369 1.63 8.64 6.05
C ALA A 369 0.45 9.33 6.73
N VAL A 370 -0.64 9.50 5.99
CA VAL A 370 -1.88 10.08 6.49
C VAL A 370 -3.01 9.09 6.28
N ASP A 371 -3.73 8.77 7.36
CA ASP A 371 -4.90 7.89 7.34
C ASP A 371 -6.16 8.68 6.99
N TRP A 372 -6.45 9.74 7.75
CA TRP A 372 -7.62 10.57 7.51
C TRP A 372 -7.41 12.03 7.88
N VAL A 373 -8.26 12.88 7.31
CA VAL A 373 -8.40 14.29 7.68
C VAL A 373 -9.86 14.60 7.99
N GLN A 374 -10.10 15.43 8.99
CA GLN A 374 -11.43 15.89 9.39
C GLN A 374 -11.43 17.41 9.62
N ILE A 375 -12.49 18.07 9.17
CA ILE A 375 -12.78 19.46 9.49
C ILE A 375 -14.16 19.53 10.13
N GLY A 376 -14.30 20.29 11.20
CA GLY A 376 -15.58 20.50 11.88
C GLY A 376 -15.45 21.41 13.09
N ARG A 377 -16.60 21.78 13.65
CA ARG A 377 -16.67 22.55 14.90
C ARG A 377 -16.35 21.71 16.11
#